data_755b230be8b626ab7d56a8c608f9a0f5
#
_entry.id   755b230be8b626ab7d56a8c608f9a0f5
#
_cell.length_a   1.000
_cell.length_b   1.000
_cell.length_c   1.000
_cell.angle_alpha   90.00
_cell.angle_beta   90.00
_cell.angle_gamma   90.00
#
_symmetry.space_group_name_H-M   'P 1'
#
loop_
_entity.id
_entity.type
_entity.pdbx_description
1 polymer ?
#
loop_
_entity_poly.entity_id
_entity_poly.type
_entity_poly.pdbx_seq_one_letter_code
_entity_poly.pdbx_strand_id
1 'polypeptide(L)'
;GYVCSIPDPKGQPRLVTSATNYGQAITETTLVINKRTGNVVREASTATNILNARDIEKDPRQTDIITKWKALSDTVGARVVGSNAEDILGDSSGNRGIETPMVDLIADAILAATDGADQGGAQIAFMNVGGVRASFRLAPKYTEASGEITYKEVYDVMPFGNRLVTVSMTG
;
A
#
# COMPACT_ATOMS: atom_id res chain seq x y z
N GLY A 1 -12.65 7.95 -6.71
CA GLY A 1 -12.01 8.60 -7.86
C GLY A 1 -12.71 9.90 -8.25
N TYR A 2 -12.08 10.71 -9.05
CA TYR A 2 -12.63 11.97 -9.55
C TYR A 2 -12.15 12.25 -10.98
N VAL A 3 -12.99 13.01 -11.71
CA VAL A 3 -12.65 13.67 -12.97
C VAL A 3 -13.12 15.11 -12.84
N CYS A 4 -12.21 16.05 -12.94
CA CYS A 4 -12.53 17.48 -12.87
C CYS A 4 -11.65 18.29 -13.82
N SER A 5 -12.07 19.52 -14.10
CA SER A 5 -11.28 20.49 -14.84
C SER A 5 -10.92 21.66 -13.94
N ILE A 6 -9.62 21.93 -13.82
CA ILE A 6 -9.09 23.04 -13.02
C ILE A 6 -8.39 24.00 -13.96
N PRO A 7 -8.70 25.33 -13.90
CA PRO A 7 -8.01 26.27 -14.74
C PRO A 7 -6.51 26.37 -14.38
N ASP A 8 -5.66 26.49 -15.38
CA ASP A 8 -4.26 26.84 -15.20
C ASP A 8 -4.10 28.36 -14.89
N PRO A 9 -2.91 28.87 -14.58
CA PRO A 9 -2.70 30.30 -14.30
C PRO A 9 -3.09 31.25 -15.46
N LYS A 10 -3.30 30.71 -16.67
CA LYS A 10 -3.79 31.45 -17.84
C LYS A 10 -5.29 31.27 -18.10
N GLY A 11 -6.00 30.62 -17.16
CA GLY A 11 -7.43 30.34 -17.26
C GLY A 11 -7.80 29.19 -18.19
N GLN A 12 -6.82 28.44 -18.74
CA GLN A 12 -7.09 27.33 -19.65
C GLN A 12 -7.46 26.06 -18.88
N PRO A 13 -8.44 25.27 -19.35
CA PRO A 13 -8.86 24.06 -18.65
C PRO A 13 -7.73 23.03 -18.58
N ARG A 14 -7.61 22.38 -17.41
CA ARG A 14 -6.69 21.27 -17.15
C ARG A 14 -7.46 20.12 -16.58
N LEU A 15 -7.45 18.98 -17.26
CA LEU A 15 -8.02 17.74 -16.73
C LEU A 15 -7.17 17.25 -15.56
N VAL A 16 -7.85 16.97 -14.45
CA VAL A 16 -7.27 16.34 -13.26
C VAL A 16 -8.12 15.12 -12.93
N THR A 17 -7.49 13.96 -12.92
CA THR A 17 -8.20 12.69 -12.82
C THR A 17 -7.58 11.77 -11.79
N SER A 18 -8.39 10.94 -11.18
CA SER A 18 -7.98 9.83 -10.34
C SER A 18 -9.01 8.72 -10.40
N ALA A 19 -8.56 7.51 -10.74
CA ALA A 19 -9.42 6.33 -10.83
C ALA A 19 -9.75 5.70 -9.47
N THR A 20 -9.26 6.23 -8.35
CA THR A 20 -9.28 5.58 -7.03
C THR A 20 -8.12 4.59 -6.84
N ASN A 21 -8.23 3.65 -5.91
CA ASN A 21 -7.17 2.71 -5.55
C ASN A 21 -7.59 1.25 -5.80
N TYR A 22 -6.64 0.33 -5.67
CA TYR A 22 -6.84 -1.13 -5.69
C TYR A 22 -7.55 -1.68 -6.94
N GLY A 23 -7.43 -1.00 -8.09
CA GLY A 23 -8.05 -1.45 -9.33
C GLY A 23 -9.58 -1.39 -9.35
N GLN A 24 -10.19 -0.55 -8.51
CA GLN A 24 -11.65 -0.42 -8.43
C GLN A 24 -12.25 0.34 -9.63
N ALA A 25 -11.46 1.17 -10.29
CA ALA A 25 -11.88 1.92 -11.46
C ALA A 25 -10.71 2.12 -12.43
N ILE A 26 -11.04 2.41 -13.68
CA ILE A 26 -10.11 2.78 -14.75
C ILE A 26 -10.49 4.19 -15.20
N THR A 27 -9.53 5.09 -15.37
CA THR A 27 -9.77 6.36 -16.04
C THR A 27 -9.48 6.22 -17.53
N GLU A 28 -10.51 6.33 -18.35
CA GLU A 28 -10.37 6.47 -19.80
C GLU A 28 -10.22 7.96 -20.13
N THR A 29 -9.14 8.31 -20.84
CA THR A 29 -8.88 9.70 -21.24
C THR A 29 -8.70 9.79 -22.74
N THR A 30 -9.54 10.61 -23.39
CA THR A 30 -9.45 10.93 -24.80
C THR A 30 -8.79 12.29 -24.97
N LEU A 31 -7.60 12.30 -25.56
CA LEU A 31 -6.87 13.55 -25.86
C LEU A 31 -7.04 13.89 -27.34
N VAL A 32 -7.51 15.11 -27.62
CA VAL A 32 -7.55 15.68 -28.96
C VAL A 32 -6.26 16.48 -29.17
N ILE A 33 -5.51 16.12 -30.21
CA ILE A 33 -4.21 16.75 -30.49
C ILE A 33 -4.31 17.54 -31.80
N ASN A 34 -3.90 18.79 -31.77
CA ASN A 34 -3.75 19.61 -32.97
C ASN A 34 -2.50 19.12 -33.75
N LYS A 35 -2.72 18.53 -34.93
CA LYS A 35 -1.64 17.94 -35.74
C LYS A 35 -0.57 18.94 -36.19
N ARG A 36 -0.94 20.22 -36.35
CA ARG A 36 -0.02 21.26 -36.79
C ARG A 36 0.91 21.77 -35.69
N THR A 37 0.41 21.85 -34.46
CA THR A 37 1.15 22.41 -33.32
C THR A 37 1.68 21.36 -32.34
N GLY A 38 1.17 20.12 -32.39
CA GLY A 38 1.45 19.06 -31.42
C GLY A 38 0.77 19.28 -30.06
N ASN A 39 0.01 20.35 -29.89
CA ASN A 39 -0.61 20.68 -28.61
C ASN A 39 -1.94 19.96 -28.41
N VAL A 40 -2.26 19.66 -27.14
CA VAL A 40 -3.58 19.15 -26.74
C VAL A 40 -4.63 20.25 -26.88
N VAL A 41 -5.73 19.95 -27.55
CA VAL A 41 -6.94 20.78 -27.59
C VAL A 41 -7.72 20.49 -26.33
N ARG A 42 -7.51 21.29 -25.30
CA ARG A 42 -7.96 21.01 -23.93
C ARG A 42 -9.47 20.97 -23.80
N GLU A 43 -10.18 21.86 -24.49
CA GLU A 43 -11.63 21.97 -24.47
C GLU A 43 -12.34 20.77 -25.13
N ALA A 44 -11.63 20.07 -26.03
CA ALA A 44 -12.12 18.88 -26.73
C ALA A 44 -11.65 17.56 -26.10
N SER A 45 -10.78 17.64 -25.10
CA SER A 45 -10.26 16.47 -24.41
C SER A 45 -11.15 16.12 -23.22
N THR A 46 -11.42 14.83 -23.03
CA THR A 46 -12.35 14.33 -22.01
C THR A 46 -11.73 13.21 -21.19
N ALA A 47 -12.27 12.98 -20.01
CA ALA A 47 -11.95 11.81 -19.22
C ALA A 47 -13.21 11.28 -18.52
N THR A 48 -13.26 9.98 -18.26
CA THR A 48 -14.35 9.30 -17.56
C THR A 48 -13.79 8.21 -16.67
N ASN A 49 -14.29 8.10 -15.45
CA ASN A 49 -13.99 6.98 -14.57
C ASN A 49 -15.00 5.85 -14.81
N ILE A 50 -14.49 4.70 -15.18
CA ILE A 50 -15.27 3.48 -15.41
C ILE A 50 -15.02 2.55 -14.22
N LEU A 51 -16.06 2.22 -13.47
CA LEU A 51 -15.95 1.25 -12.38
C LEU A 51 -15.64 -0.14 -12.95
N ASN A 52 -14.70 -0.80 -12.32
CA ASN A 52 -14.36 -2.17 -12.66
C ASN A 52 -15.47 -3.09 -12.13
N ALA A 53 -16.42 -3.43 -12.98
CA ALA A 53 -17.44 -4.41 -12.69
C ALA A 53 -16.81 -5.81 -12.62
N ARG A 54 -17.10 -6.57 -11.55
CA ARG A 54 -16.50 -7.89 -11.31
C ARG A 54 -17.21 -9.02 -12.07
N ASP A 55 -18.08 -8.69 -12.99
CA ASP A 55 -18.82 -9.58 -13.89
C ASP A 55 -18.13 -9.79 -15.26
N ILE A 56 -17.00 -9.13 -15.48
CA ILE A 56 -16.19 -9.32 -16.68
C ILE A 56 -15.44 -10.64 -16.59
N GLU A 57 -15.42 -11.39 -17.68
CA GLU A 57 -14.64 -12.63 -17.77
C GLU A 57 -13.15 -12.36 -17.54
N LYS A 58 -12.53 -13.19 -16.70
CA LYS A 58 -11.10 -13.06 -16.39
C LYS A 58 -10.25 -13.44 -17.59
N ASP A 59 -9.25 -12.63 -17.90
CA ASP A 59 -8.25 -12.97 -18.89
C ASP A 59 -7.51 -14.26 -18.48
N PRO A 60 -7.53 -15.32 -19.30
CA PRO A 60 -6.93 -16.60 -18.95
C PRO A 60 -5.41 -16.50 -18.79
N ARG A 61 -4.71 -15.67 -19.57
CA ARG A 61 -3.25 -15.51 -19.47
C ARG A 61 -2.87 -14.86 -18.14
N GLN A 62 -3.62 -13.83 -17.71
CA GLN A 62 -3.42 -13.20 -16.39
C GLN A 62 -3.73 -14.19 -15.26
N THR A 63 -4.77 -14.98 -15.41
CA THR A 63 -5.15 -16.02 -14.45
C THR A 63 -4.03 -17.06 -14.28
N ASP A 64 -3.43 -17.51 -15.37
CA ASP A 64 -2.31 -18.46 -15.35
C ASP A 64 -1.07 -17.88 -14.65
N ILE A 65 -0.73 -16.62 -14.95
CA ILE A 65 0.37 -15.91 -14.28
C ILE A 65 0.13 -15.80 -12.77
N ILE A 66 -1.06 -15.39 -12.38
CA ILE A 66 -1.44 -15.25 -10.96
C ILE A 66 -1.38 -16.62 -10.27
N THR A 67 -1.92 -17.66 -10.88
CA THR A 67 -1.93 -19.01 -10.33
C THR A 67 -0.52 -19.52 -10.08
N LYS A 68 0.37 -19.36 -11.07
CA LYS A 68 1.78 -19.76 -10.96
C LYS A 68 2.48 -19.06 -9.79
N TRP A 69 2.40 -17.74 -9.73
CA TRP A 69 3.10 -16.97 -8.70
C TRP A 69 2.47 -17.14 -7.33
N LYS A 70 1.15 -17.30 -7.26
CA LYS A 70 0.46 -17.61 -6.01
C LYS A 70 0.91 -18.93 -5.41
N ALA A 71 1.05 -19.98 -6.20
CA ALA A 71 1.53 -21.28 -5.71
C ALA A 71 2.94 -21.19 -5.09
N LEU A 72 3.84 -20.40 -5.68
CA LEU A 72 5.16 -20.16 -5.13
C LEU A 72 5.12 -19.31 -3.85
N SER A 73 4.34 -18.24 -3.84
CA SER A 73 4.24 -17.35 -2.68
C SER A 73 3.54 -18.00 -1.48
N ASP A 74 2.55 -18.85 -1.72
CA ASP A 74 1.82 -19.54 -0.65
C ASP A 74 2.75 -20.49 0.12
N THR A 75 3.67 -21.17 -0.55
CA THR A 75 4.65 -22.07 0.10
C THR A 75 5.54 -21.33 1.10
N VAL A 76 6.05 -20.16 0.71
CA VAL A 76 6.89 -19.33 1.58
C VAL A 76 6.03 -18.61 2.63
N GLY A 77 4.88 -18.13 2.20
CA GLY A 77 3.97 -17.32 2.99
C GLY A 77 3.32 -18.08 4.16
N ALA A 78 3.06 -19.38 3.98
CA ALA A 78 2.42 -20.21 5.01
C ALA A 78 3.33 -20.57 6.21
N ARG A 79 4.62 -20.23 6.14
CA ARG A 79 5.54 -20.51 7.26
C ARG A 79 5.13 -19.70 8.49
N VAL A 80 4.82 -20.40 9.59
CA VAL A 80 4.57 -19.79 10.89
C VAL A 80 5.88 -19.19 11.42
N VAL A 81 5.86 -17.92 11.82
CA VAL A 81 7.03 -17.15 12.28
C VAL A 81 6.83 -16.58 13.68
N GLY A 82 5.64 -16.63 14.23
CA GLY A 82 5.33 -16.14 15.56
C GLY A 82 3.91 -16.52 15.99
N SER A 83 3.49 -15.96 17.09
CA SER A 83 2.14 -16.12 17.63
C SER A 83 1.69 -14.87 18.39
N ASN A 84 0.39 -14.66 18.49
CA ASN A 84 -0.24 -13.62 19.29
C ASN A 84 -1.36 -14.23 20.14
N ALA A 85 -1.58 -13.65 21.33
CA ALA A 85 -2.66 -14.06 22.23
C ALA A 85 -3.94 -13.22 22.06
N GLU A 86 -3.82 -12.11 21.37
CA GLU A 86 -4.91 -11.16 21.10
C GLU A 86 -4.66 -10.39 19.80
N ASP A 87 -5.64 -9.64 19.34
CA ASP A 87 -5.50 -8.80 18.17
C ASP A 87 -4.51 -7.66 18.43
N ILE A 88 -3.52 -7.47 17.51
CA ILE A 88 -2.60 -6.34 17.51
C ILE A 88 -3.00 -5.45 16.34
N LEU A 89 -3.68 -4.34 16.64
CA LEU A 89 -4.32 -3.51 15.65
C LEU A 89 -3.38 -2.44 15.08
N GLY A 90 -3.35 -2.34 13.75
CA GLY A 90 -2.64 -1.30 13.00
C GLY A 90 -3.55 -0.32 12.28
N ASP A 91 -4.88 -0.49 12.40
CA ASP A 91 -5.85 0.41 11.76
C ASP A 91 -5.97 1.70 12.53
N SER A 92 -5.57 2.79 11.89
CA SER A 92 -5.71 4.15 12.40
C SER A 92 -7.01 4.84 11.93
N SER A 93 -7.89 4.12 11.21
CA SER A 93 -9.11 4.66 10.60
C SER A 93 -8.86 5.94 9.76
N GLY A 94 -7.71 6.01 9.12
CA GLY A 94 -7.26 7.16 8.32
C GLY A 94 -6.71 8.33 9.14
N ASN A 95 -6.76 8.29 10.46
CA ASN A 95 -6.15 9.28 11.33
C ASN A 95 -4.67 8.97 11.55
N ARG A 96 -3.78 9.75 10.94
CA ARG A 96 -2.32 9.57 11.06
C ARG A 96 -1.71 10.23 12.29
N GLY A 97 -2.51 10.87 13.11
CA GLY A 97 -2.09 11.51 14.36
C GLY A 97 -2.30 10.65 15.61
N ILE A 98 -2.66 9.38 15.43
CA ILE A 98 -2.83 8.45 16.55
C ILE A 98 -1.78 7.33 16.52
N GLU A 99 -1.38 6.90 17.68
CA GLU A 99 -0.58 5.73 17.94
C GLU A 99 -1.45 4.46 17.85
N THR A 100 -0.88 3.36 17.41
CA THR A 100 -1.58 2.07 17.37
C THR A 100 -0.66 0.94 17.86
N PRO A 101 -1.19 -0.12 18.51
CA PRO A 101 -0.38 -1.22 19.04
C PRO A 101 0.54 -1.87 18.00
N MET A 102 0.13 -1.94 16.74
CA MET A 102 0.96 -2.50 15.68
C MET A 102 2.11 -1.56 15.30
N VAL A 103 1.90 -0.24 15.33
CA VAL A 103 2.97 0.74 15.08
C VAL A 103 4.01 0.66 16.19
N ASP A 104 3.57 0.51 17.43
CA ASP A 104 4.46 0.38 18.59
C ASP A 104 5.28 -0.91 18.51
N LEU A 105 4.65 -2.04 18.22
CA LEU A 105 5.34 -3.32 18.02
C LEU A 105 6.42 -3.23 16.94
N ILE A 106 6.15 -2.53 15.84
CA ILE A 106 7.14 -2.35 14.76
C ILE A 106 8.25 -1.40 15.19
N ALA A 107 7.94 -0.31 15.92
CA ALA A 107 8.95 0.58 16.45
C ALA A 107 9.88 -0.14 17.44
N ASP A 108 9.33 -0.98 18.31
CA ASP A 108 10.11 -1.84 19.21
C ASP A 108 11.00 -2.82 18.45
N ALA A 109 10.49 -3.44 17.39
CA ALA A 109 11.27 -4.32 16.53
C ALA A 109 12.42 -3.58 15.81
N ILE A 110 12.19 -2.35 15.37
CA ILE A 110 13.20 -1.48 14.76
C ILE A 110 14.25 -1.11 15.81
N LEU A 111 13.84 -0.75 17.02
CA LEU A 111 14.75 -0.43 18.12
C LEU A 111 15.63 -1.64 18.45
N ALA A 112 15.03 -2.80 18.67
CA ALA A 112 15.76 -4.04 18.96
C ALA A 112 16.76 -4.45 17.86
N ALA A 113 16.50 -4.06 16.61
CA ALA A 113 17.39 -4.32 15.48
C ALA A 113 18.52 -3.27 15.35
N THR A 114 18.48 -2.17 16.11
CA THR A 114 19.41 -1.03 15.95
C THR A 114 20.02 -0.53 17.25
N ASP A 115 19.66 -1.11 18.41
CA ASP A 115 20.17 -0.70 19.74
C ASP A 115 21.61 -1.16 20.00
N GLY A 116 22.07 -2.23 19.34
CA GLY A 116 23.45 -2.69 19.43
C GLY A 116 24.45 -1.64 18.96
N ALA A 117 25.58 -1.52 19.67
CA ALA A 117 26.63 -0.54 19.35
C ALA A 117 27.18 -0.68 17.92
N ASP A 118 27.22 -1.90 17.39
CA ASP A 118 27.62 -2.25 16.02
C ASP A 118 26.48 -2.10 14.99
N GLN A 119 25.27 -1.86 15.46
CA GLN A 119 24.05 -1.71 14.64
C GLN A 119 23.50 -0.28 14.64
N GLY A 120 24.23 0.65 15.23
CA GLY A 120 23.88 2.07 15.24
C GLY A 120 23.63 2.66 16.63
N GLY A 121 23.46 1.82 17.68
CA GLY A 121 23.30 2.25 19.07
C GLY A 121 22.05 3.11 19.29
N ALA A 122 20.95 2.80 18.59
CA ALA A 122 19.71 3.58 18.69
C ALA A 122 19.14 3.51 20.11
N GLN A 123 18.63 4.63 20.59
CA GLN A 123 17.99 4.76 21.91
C GLN A 123 16.47 4.92 21.78
N ILE A 124 15.98 5.33 20.62
CA ILE A 124 14.57 5.56 20.30
C ILE A 124 14.36 5.11 18.86
N ALA A 125 13.22 4.52 18.56
CA ALA A 125 12.78 4.23 17.21
C ALA A 125 11.42 4.86 16.92
N PHE A 126 11.20 5.22 15.67
CA PHE A 126 9.94 5.75 15.20
C PHE A 126 9.45 4.97 13.99
N MET A 127 8.14 4.74 13.93
CA MET A 127 7.47 4.17 12.78
C MET A 127 6.31 5.06 12.33
N ASN A 128 6.25 5.39 11.06
CA ASN A 128 5.11 6.15 10.53
C ASN A 128 3.88 5.24 10.37
N VAL A 129 2.74 5.69 10.83
CA VAL A 129 1.44 4.95 10.78
C VAL A 129 1.11 4.47 9.36
N GLY A 130 1.36 5.29 8.33
CA GLY A 130 1.10 4.92 6.94
C GLY A 130 1.97 3.77 6.39
N GLY A 131 3.06 3.43 7.07
CA GLY A 131 3.93 2.29 6.75
C GLY A 131 3.37 0.95 7.23
N VAL A 132 2.49 0.97 8.22
CA VAL A 132 1.78 -0.21 8.75
C VAL A 132 0.52 -0.43 7.94
N ARG A 133 0.40 -1.59 7.28
CA ARG A 133 -0.63 -1.84 6.26
C ARG A 133 -1.69 -2.84 6.66
N ALA A 134 -1.49 -3.56 7.75
CA ALA A 134 -2.41 -4.58 8.27
C ALA A 134 -2.27 -4.70 9.79
N SER A 135 -3.09 -5.58 10.37
CA SER A 135 -3.08 -5.95 11.78
C SER A 135 -2.78 -7.43 11.90
N PHE A 136 -2.19 -7.87 13.01
CA PHE A 136 -2.25 -9.27 13.38
C PHE A 136 -3.56 -9.55 14.10
N ARG A 137 -4.27 -10.56 13.63
CA ARG A 137 -5.53 -10.99 14.22
C ARG A 137 -5.35 -12.34 14.90
N LEU A 138 -6.09 -12.56 15.99
CA LEU A 138 -6.17 -13.87 16.62
C LEU A 138 -6.86 -14.89 15.72
N ALA A 139 -7.86 -14.43 14.97
CA ALA A 139 -8.58 -15.25 14.00
C ALA A 139 -7.72 -15.52 12.77
N PRO A 140 -7.66 -16.76 12.27
CA PRO A 140 -6.89 -17.11 11.07
C PRO A 140 -7.31 -16.28 9.86
N LYS A 141 -6.34 -15.80 9.10
CA LYS A 141 -6.56 -15.04 7.86
C LYS A 141 -6.35 -15.90 6.61
N TYR A 142 -5.48 -16.88 6.70
CA TYR A 142 -5.09 -17.77 5.60
C TYR A 142 -5.30 -19.24 5.98
N THR A 143 -4.21 -19.99 6.21
CA THR A 143 -4.24 -21.44 6.52
C THR A 143 -3.67 -21.78 7.90
N GLU A 144 -3.25 -20.77 8.64
CA GLU A 144 -2.68 -20.88 9.98
C GLU A 144 -3.75 -21.25 11.01
N ALA A 145 -3.32 -21.75 12.17
CA ALA A 145 -4.19 -21.91 13.32
C ALA A 145 -4.44 -20.56 14.03
N SER A 146 -5.49 -20.51 14.84
CA SER A 146 -5.79 -19.30 15.64
C SER A 146 -4.61 -18.93 16.52
N GLY A 147 -4.19 -17.68 16.44
CA GLY A 147 -3.05 -17.13 17.17
C GLY A 147 -1.67 -17.42 16.57
N GLU A 148 -1.58 -18.15 15.47
CA GLU A 148 -0.33 -18.24 14.70
C GLU A 148 -0.19 -17.04 13.77
N ILE A 149 1.04 -16.56 13.61
CA ILE A 149 1.40 -15.49 12.68
C ILE A 149 2.26 -16.08 11.57
N THR A 150 1.81 -15.95 10.33
CA THR A 150 2.55 -16.43 9.16
C THR A 150 3.49 -15.36 8.58
N TYR A 151 4.48 -15.80 7.81
CA TYR A 151 5.35 -14.88 7.07
C TYR A 151 4.55 -13.95 6.14
N LYS A 152 3.47 -14.47 5.55
CA LYS A 152 2.59 -13.66 4.68
C LYS A 152 1.91 -12.53 5.45
N GLU A 153 1.46 -12.76 6.67
CA GLU A 153 0.87 -11.72 7.51
C GLU A 153 1.89 -10.67 7.90
N VAL A 154 3.13 -11.07 8.25
CA VAL A 154 4.23 -10.11 8.49
C VAL A 154 4.50 -9.27 7.25
N TYR A 155 4.52 -9.89 6.07
CA TYR A 155 4.67 -9.17 4.81
C TYR A 155 3.49 -8.23 4.53
N ASP A 156 2.25 -8.63 4.83
CA ASP A 156 1.07 -7.78 4.68
C ASP A 156 1.10 -6.56 5.62
N VAL A 157 1.68 -6.71 6.83
CA VAL A 157 1.86 -5.61 7.78
C VAL A 157 2.93 -4.62 7.30
N MET A 158 4.06 -5.12 6.81
CA MET A 158 5.22 -4.33 6.37
C MET A 158 5.70 -4.73 4.97
N PRO A 159 4.93 -4.43 3.90
CA PRO A 159 5.25 -4.88 2.55
C PRO A 159 6.37 -4.10 1.85
N PHE A 160 6.84 -3.01 2.46
CA PHE A 160 7.85 -2.14 1.87
C PHE A 160 9.26 -2.63 2.22
N GLY A 161 10.12 -2.81 1.25
CA GLY A 161 11.53 -3.18 1.46
C GLY A 161 12.40 -2.00 1.90
N ASN A 162 11.94 -1.19 2.85
CA ASN A 162 12.66 -0.03 3.35
C ASN A 162 13.90 -0.46 4.17
N ARG A 163 14.93 0.37 4.13
CA ARG A 163 16.12 0.19 4.98
C ARG A 163 15.91 0.87 6.32
N LEU A 164 16.49 0.28 7.37
CA LEU A 164 16.62 0.96 8.65
C LEU A 164 17.74 1.99 8.56
N VAL A 165 17.52 3.14 9.16
CA VAL A 165 18.49 4.24 9.21
C VAL A 165 18.58 4.74 10.64
N THR A 166 19.79 4.86 11.17
CA THR A 166 20.07 5.50 12.46
C THR A 166 20.65 6.89 12.23
N VAL A 167 20.24 7.85 13.03
CA VAL A 167 20.74 9.24 12.98
C VAL A 167 21.05 9.72 14.38
N SER A 168 22.10 10.53 14.52
CA SER A 168 22.40 11.22 15.78
C SER A 168 21.75 12.59 15.76
N MET A 169 21.02 12.91 16.81
CA MET A 169 20.36 14.21 16.98
C MET A 169 20.63 14.77 18.37
N THR A 170 20.60 16.07 18.47
CA THR A 170 20.57 16.79 19.76
C THR A 170 19.14 17.09 20.14
N GLY A 171 18.85 17.11 21.44
CA GLY A 171 17.54 17.48 21.96
C GLY A 171 17.17 18.97 21.73
#